data_75cb7e57e80562a522403f22d8d15abf
#
_entry.id   75cb7e57e80562a522403f22d8d15abf
#
_cell.length_a   1.000
_cell.length_b   1.000
_cell.length_c   1.000
_cell.angle_alpha   90.00
_cell.angle_beta   90.00
_cell.angle_gamma   90.00
#
_symmetry.space_group_name_H-M   'P 1'
#
loop_
_entity.id
_entity.type
_entity.pdbx_description
1 polymer ?
#
loop_
_entity_poly.entity_id
_entity_poly.type
_entity_poly.pdbx_seq_one_letter_code
_entity_poly.pdbx_strand_id
1 'polypeptide(L)'
;MEHESFEDPEIARIMNENFVNIKVDMEERPDVDHIYMSFVQMTTGRGGWPMNVFVTPDKRPFFGGTYFPPAPRYGMPSWQQILLSIAEAYKEKRDEIEHSANEIVGELRRLSMVNEGTALSNAILDDAFASFERSFDAKNGGFGGAPKFPQAMSLEFLLRHHHSTHDQKALDMTRLTLDKMAFGGMYDQLGGGFHRYSVDNVWLVPHFEKMLYDNAQLARIYLHAFQVTGDPEYRRIATETLDYVLREMTNPSGGFYSSQDADSEGEEGKFFVWSEREIDDLLGDDSNAFKFFFDVSKDGNFEGKNILNRPRTIDSAASALKIEPFELFSLIENAKQRLFDAREARVKPHRDEKVLASWNGLMLAAFADAAGVLGDDKYLKTAEKNAEFLLSKMLTDSGRLFRSWKAGEAKLNGYLDDYANVADGLLALYQVTGNIRYFQNARSLVDLMLEHFWDQEAGGFFYTSNDHEELVVRTKDFTDNATPSGNSAAADVLLRIAMLTGDDRYERFAVATLRLAANQIARYPQGFGRALSTLGSHLYNAGELAIVGPAGNELAEVALATYLPTTTVALSSDPDNDAAEVPLFEGRGNSDKPLAFLCKNFVCSRPVTSSAELREMLAANEKGSNV
;
A
#
# COMPACT_ATOMS: atom_id res chain seq x y z
N MET A 1 7.61 19.38 -17.55
CA MET A 1 7.96 20.80 -17.21
C MET A 1 9.44 20.95 -16.87
N GLU A 2 10.11 19.93 -16.34
CA GLU A 2 11.55 20.02 -16.04
C GLU A 2 12.33 20.39 -17.30
N HIS A 3 12.41 19.51 -18.29
CA HIS A 3 13.13 19.77 -19.56
C HIS A 3 12.52 20.86 -20.42
N GLU A 4 11.18 20.99 -20.43
CA GLU A 4 10.47 21.93 -21.33
C GLU A 4 10.47 23.38 -20.83
N SER A 5 10.60 23.59 -19.51
CA SER A 5 10.41 24.92 -18.90
C SER A 5 11.47 25.25 -17.84
N PHE A 6 11.71 24.37 -16.84
CA PHE A 6 12.56 24.76 -15.71
C PHE A 6 14.05 24.78 -16.06
N GLU A 7 14.49 23.98 -17.03
CA GLU A 7 15.86 23.96 -17.56
C GLU A 7 16.10 25.02 -18.65
N ASP A 8 15.05 25.70 -19.13
CA ASP A 8 15.22 26.83 -20.07
C ASP A 8 15.87 28.01 -19.35
N PRO A 9 17.04 28.53 -19.82
CA PRO A 9 17.78 29.61 -19.15
C PRO A 9 17.00 30.91 -18.99
N GLU A 10 16.12 31.23 -19.95
CA GLU A 10 15.33 32.48 -19.89
C GLU A 10 14.19 32.34 -18.89
N ILE A 11 13.51 31.20 -18.85
CA ILE A 11 12.46 30.91 -17.86
C ILE A 11 13.09 30.85 -16.47
N ALA A 12 14.22 30.17 -16.31
CA ALA A 12 14.94 30.09 -15.03
C ALA A 12 15.37 31.50 -14.53
N ARG A 13 15.81 32.39 -15.42
CA ARG A 13 16.11 33.76 -15.07
C ARG A 13 14.87 34.51 -14.56
N ILE A 14 13.74 34.41 -15.23
CA ILE A 14 12.47 35.03 -14.79
C ILE A 14 12.04 34.48 -13.42
N MET A 15 12.12 33.20 -13.23
CA MET A 15 11.81 32.56 -11.95
C MET A 15 12.70 33.09 -10.82
N ASN A 16 14.02 33.12 -11.01
CA ASN A 16 14.98 33.54 -9.99
C ASN A 16 14.96 35.03 -9.68
N GLU A 17 14.62 35.88 -10.66
CA GLU A 17 14.53 37.35 -10.46
C GLU A 17 13.24 37.78 -9.73
N ASN A 18 12.14 36.97 -9.82
CA ASN A 18 10.83 37.41 -9.33
C ASN A 18 10.29 36.57 -8.18
N PHE A 19 10.83 35.36 -7.94
CA PHE A 19 10.30 34.42 -6.96
C PHE A 19 11.40 33.78 -6.11
N VAL A 20 11.03 33.32 -4.91
CA VAL A 20 11.78 32.32 -4.14
C VAL A 20 11.24 30.95 -4.55
N ASN A 21 12.01 30.22 -5.35
CA ASN A 21 11.61 28.93 -5.87
C ASN A 21 11.92 27.82 -4.87
N ILE A 22 10.93 27.02 -4.52
CA ILE A 22 11.06 25.90 -3.56
C ILE A 22 10.59 24.62 -4.26
N LYS A 23 11.48 23.65 -4.41
CA LYS A 23 11.14 22.30 -4.87
C LYS A 23 10.78 21.46 -3.63
N VAL A 24 9.57 20.95 -3.60
CA VAL A 24 9.05 20.12 -2.50
C VAL A 24 9.04 18.67 -2.96
N ASP A 25 9.70 17.80 -2.20
CA ASP A 25 9.58 16.35 -2.36
C ASP A 25 8.30 15.90 -1.62
N MET A 26 7.30 15.44 -2.35
CA MET A 26 6.02 15.00 -1.80
C MET A 26 6.14 13.76 -0.89
N GLU A 27 7.18 12.97 -1.06
CA GLU A 27 7.40 11.78 -0.23
C GLU A 27 7.97 12.15 1.14
N GLU A 28 8.82 13.19 1.19
CA GLU A 28 9.39 13.72 2.43
C GLU A 28 8.47 14.74 3.12
N ARG A 29 7.73 15.54 2.34
CA ARG A 29 6.81 16.59 2.83
C ARG A 29 5.38 16.41 2.30
N PRO A 30 4.76 15.25 2.58
CA PRO A 30 3.37 14.98 2.17
C PRO A 30 2.36 15.95 2.81
N ASP A 31 2.68 16.54 3.95
CA ASP A 31 1.90 17.57 4.62
C ASP A 31 1.74 18.83 3.77
N VAL A 32 2.83 19.29 3.16
CA VAL A 32 2.85 20.45 2.25
C VAL A 32 2.13 20.11 0.94
N ASP A 33 2.44 18.94 0.36
CA ASP A 33 1.81 18.48 -0.88
C ASP A 33 0.29 18.39 -0.74
N HIS A 34 -0.20 17.75 0.33
CA HIS A 34 -1.63 17.56 0.57
C HIS A 34 -2.41 18.88 0.72
N ILE A 35 -1.86 19.86 1.43
CA ILE A 35 -2.48 21.19 1.57
C ILE A 35 -2.63 21.87 0.20
N TYR A 36 -1.55 21.91 -0.56
CA TYR A 36 -1.57 22.61 -1.84
C TYR A 36 -2.26 21.82 -2.95
N MET A 37 -2.27 20.49 -2.90
CA MET A 37 -3.09 19.68 -3.79
C MET A 37 -4.59 19.93 -3.54
N SER A 38 -5.00 20.01 -2.28
CA SER A 38 -6.38 20.35 -1.90
C SER A 38 -6.77 21.73 -2.45
N PHE A 39 -5.88 22.71 -2.36
CA PHE A 39 -6.07 24.03 -2.95
C PHE A 39 -6.22 23.96 -4.47
N VAL A 40 -5.32 23.24 -5.17
CA VAL A 40 -5.37 23.12 -6.63
C VAL A 40 -6.65 22.41 -7.07
N GLN A 41 -7.05 21.33 -6.40
CA GLN A 41 -8.31 20.63 -6.69
C GLN A 41 -9.53 21.51 -6.47
N MET A 42 -9.57 22.28 -5.37
CA MET A 42 -10.66 23.19 -5.05
C MET A 42 -10.82 24.29 -6.12
N THR A 43 -9.72 24.81 -6.64
CA THR A 43 -9.73 25.96 -7.57
C THR A 43 -9.83 25.56 -9.03
N THR A 44 -9.31 24.39 -9.42
CA THR A 44 -9.25 23.95 -10.82
C THR A 44 -10.20 22.77 -11.13
N GLY A 45 -10.79 22.15 -10.12
CA GLY A 45 -11.63 20.95 -10.24
C GLY A 45 -10.85 19.66 -10.51
N ARG A 46 -9.52 19.70 -10.56
CA ARG A 46 -8.64 18.52 -10.79
C ARG A 46 -7.31 18.71 -10.09
N GLY A 47 -6.67 17.60 -9.72
CA GLY A 47 -5.33 17.57 -9.16
C GLY A 47 -4.37 16.77 -10.02
N GLY A 48 -3.11 16.69 -9.61
CA GLY A 48 -2.05 15.91 -10.25
C GLY A 48 -0.70 16.62 -10.24
N TRP A 49 0.33 15.88 -10.61
CA TRP A 49 1.69 16.41 -10.74
C TRP A 49 2.10 16.50 -12.21
N PRO A 50 3.01 17.43 -12.57
CA PRO A 50 3.67 18.40 -11.68
C PRO A 50 2.68 19.41 -11.09
N MET A 51 2.83 19.74 -9.80
CA MET A 51 2.03 20.73 -9.10
C MET A 51 2.84 22.03 -8.92
N ASN A 52 2.25 23.17 -9.31
CA ASN A 52 2.87 24.49 -9.20
C ASN A 52 1.93 25.40 -8.41
N VAL A 53 2.39 25.96 -7.30
CA VAL A 53 1.58 26.82 -6.43
C VAL A 53 2.35 28.07 -6.06
N PHE A 54 1.69 29.23 -6.17
CA PHE A 54 2.21 30.52 -5.73
C PHE A 54 1.60 30.86 -4.38
N VAL A 55 2.48 31.19 -3.44
CA VAL A 55 2.12 31.46 -2.05
C VAL A 55 2.65 32.81 -1.59
N THR A 56 1.98 33.38 -0.60
CA THR A 56 2.49 34.55 0.15
C THR A 56 3.66 34.14 1.05
N PRO A 57 4.47 35.08 1.60
CA PRO A 57 5.59 34.74 2.50
C PRO A 57 5.19 33.96 3.74
N ASP A 58 3.94 34.04 4.16
CA ASP A 58 3.36 33.26 5.26
C ASP A 58 2.62 31.99 4.79
N LYS A 59 3.01 31.48 3.61
CA LYS A 59 2.63 30.18 3.04
C LYS A 59 1.17 30.08 2.56
N ARG A 60 0.36 31.17 2.53
CA ARG A 60 -1.03 31.13 2.05
C ARG A 60 -1.07 31.06 0.52
N PRO A 61 -1.72 30.03 -0.09
CA PRO A 61 -1.81 29.91 -1.55
C PRO A 61 -2.79 30.93 -2.12
N PHE A 62 -2.48 31.45 -3.33
CA PHE A 62 -3.37 32.37 -4.05
C PHE A 62 -3.50 32.06 -5.55
N PHE A 63 -2.58 31.30 -6.14
CA PHE A 63 -2.67 30.81 -7.51
C PHE A 63 -1.95 29.46 -7.64
N GLY A 64 -2.46 28.57 -8.52
CA GLY A 64 -1.80 27.28 -8.76
C GLY A 64 -2.45 26.50 -9.88
N GLY A 65 -1.81 25.39 -10.20
CA GLY A 65 -2.26 24.42 -11.20
C GLY A 65 -1.27 23.27 -11.33
N THR A 66 -1.54 22.41 -12.30
CA THR A 66 -0.68 21.26 -12.57
C THR A 66 0.36 21.57 -13.65
N TYR A 67 0.12 21.17 -14.87
CA TYR A 67 1.01 21.39 -16.00
C TYR A 67 0.74 22.74 -16.67
N PHE A 68 1.81 23.48 -16.98
CA PHE A 68 1.79 24.67 -17.82
C PHE A 68 2.77 24.48 -18.99
N PRO A 69 2.34 24.70 -20.25
CA PRO A 69 3.17 24.48 -21.43
C PRO A 69 4.28 25.55 -21.57
N PRO A 70 5.41 25.24 -22.28
CA PRO A 70 6.47 26.21 -22.54
C PRO A 70 6.01 27.34 -23.49
N ALA A 71 5.07 27.06 -24.41
CA ALA A 71 4.44 28.02 -25.31
C ALA A 71 2.91 27.89 -25.21
N PRO A 72 2.14 28.98 -25.49
CA PRO A 72 0.68 28.92 -25.42
C PRO A 72 0.11 27.85 -26.35
N ARG A 73 -0.70 26.92 -25.81
CA ARG A 73 -1.39 25.88 -26.59
C ARG A 73 -2.69 25.42 -25.92
N TYR A 74 -3.64 24.98 -26.73
CA TYR A 74 -4.94 24.48 -26.24
C TYR A 74 -5.70 25.45 -25.32
N GLY A 75 -5.55 26.76 -25.55
CA GLY A 75 -6.17 27.79 -24.71
C GLY A 75 -5.49 28.04 -23.37
N MET A 76 -4.39 27.36 -23.09
CA MET A 76 -3.58 27.57 -21.87
C MET A 76 -2.46 28.58 -22.14
N PRO A 77 -2.21 29.52 -21.21
CA PRO A 77 -1.04 30.41 -21.27
C PRO A 77 0.25 29.62 -21.06
N SER A 78 1.37 30.15 -21.56
CA SER A 78 2.68 29.58 -21.29
C SER A 78 3.11 29.81 -19.86
N TRP A 79 4.02 28.95 -19.38
CA TRP A 79 4.62 29.11 -18.04
C TRP A 79 5.26 30.47 -17.86
N GLN A 80 5.98 30.99 -18.88
CA GLN A 80 6.55 32.35 -18.88
C GLN A 80 5.49 33.43 -18.70
N GLN A 81 4.35 33.35 -19.42
CA GLN A 81 3.27 34.33 -19.29
C GLN A 81 2.66 34.32 -17.89
N ILE A 82 2.49 33.13 -17.29
CA ILE A 82 2.01 33.00 -15.92
C ILE A 82 2.97 33.66 -14.94
N LEU A 83 4.26 33.35 -15.01
CA LEU A 83 5.27 33.94 -14.13
C LEU A 83 5.25 35.47 -14.17
N LEU A 84 5.26 36.06 -15.36
CA LEU A 84 5.24 37.50 -15.52
C LEU A 84 3.94 38.13 -15.00
N SER A 85 2.78 37.55 -15.34
CA SER A 85 1.48 38.05 -14.85
C SER A 85 1.36 37.98 -13.33
N ILE A 86 1.83 36.90 -12.70
CA ILE A 86 1.79 36.78 -11.24
C ILE A 86 2.76 37.78 -10.58
N ALA A 87 3.95 37.94 -11.13
CA ALA A 87 4.93 38.90 -10.60
C ALA A 87 4.40 40.36 -10.68
N GLU A 88 3.71 40.72 -11.77
CA GLU A 88 3.06 42.01 -11.92
C GLU A 88 1.89 42.18 -10.97
N ALA A 89 0.97 41.21 -10.94
CA ALA A 89 -0.19 41.22 -10.04
C ALA A 89 0.23 41.34 -8.57
N TYR A 90 1.29 40.63 -8.15
CA TYR A 90 1.79 40.67 -6.77
C TYR A 90 2.36 42.05 -6.38
N LYS A 91 2.86 42.84 -7.38
CA LYS A 91 3.34 44.22 -7.16
C LYS A 91 2.19 45.24 -7.13
N GLU A 92 1.23 45.08 -8.04
CA GLU A 92 0.20 46.12 -8.27
C GLU A 92 -1.09 45.88 -7.49
N LYS A 93 -1.43 44.61 -7.15
CA LYS A 93 -2.70 44.20 -6.56
C LYS A 93 -2.53 43.39 -5.29
N ARG A 94 -1.54 43.76 -4.47
CA ARG A 94 -1.17 43.00 -3.29
C ARG A 94 -2.33 42.80 -2.32
N ASP A 95 -3.12 43.84 -2.06
CA ASP A 95 -4.24 43.76 -1.10
C ASP A 95 -5.34 42.79 -1.58
N GLU A 96 -5.58 42.73 -2.93
CA GLU A 96 -6.52 41.78 -3.51
C GLU A 96 -6.01 40.31 -3.32
N ILE A 97 -4.71 40.10 -3.55
CA ILE A 97 -4.07 38.77 -3.38
C ILE A 97 -4.11 38.34 -1.92
N GLU A 98 -3.77 39.23 -0.99
CA GLU A 98 -3.81 38.94 0.46
C GLU A 98 -5.24 38.59 0.92
N HIS A 99 -6.25 39.31 0.39
CA HIS A 99 -7.65 39.01 0.69
C HIS A 99 -8.06 37.64 0.15
N SER A 100 -7.79 37.34 -1.12
CA SER A 100 -8.09 36.05 -1.74
C SER A 100 -7.37 34.89 -1.04
N ALA A 101 -6.09 35.06 -0.69
CA ALA A 101 -5.33 34.05 0.06
C ALA A 101 -5.96 33.74 1.43
N ASN A 102 -6.50 34.75 2.13
CA ASN A 102 -7.22 34.55 3.38
C ASN A 102 -8.53 33.78 3.21
N GLU A 103 -9.32 34.09 2.17
CA GLU A 103 -10.55 33.35 1.84
C GLU A 103 -10.25 31.89 1.52
N ILE A 104 -9.20 31.63 0.71
CA ILE A 104 -8.74 30.28 0.37
C ILE A 104 -8.36 29.48 1.61
N VAL A 105 -7.58 30.08 2.53
CA VAL A 105 -7.21 29.41 3.79
C VAL A 105 -8.45 29.13 4.65
N GLY A 106 -9.40 30.07 4.70
CA GLY A 106 -10.68 29.88 5.39
C GLY A 106 -11.44 28.66 4.84
N GLU A 107 -11.47 28.49 3.52
CA GLU A 107 -12.13 27.37 2.86
C GLU A 107 -11.37 26.05 3.07
N LEU A 108 -10.03 26.04 2.98
CA LEU A 108 -9.20 24.88 3.30
C LEU A 108 -9.43 24.39 4.75
N ARG A 109 -9.51 25.32 5.70
CA ARG A 109 -9.85 24.99 7.10
C ARG A 109 -11.25 24.39 7.21
N ARG A 110 -12.24 24.93 6.49
CA ARG A 110 -13.60 24.38 6.47
C ARG A 110 -13.66 22.98 5.90
N LEU A 111 -12.92 22.71 4.82
CA LEU A 111 -12.81 21.36 4.22
C LEU A 111 -12.12 20.34 5.14
N SER A 112 -11.20 20.82 5.98
CA SER A 112 -10.50 19.97 6.95
C SER A 112 -11.33 19.69 8.21
N MET A 113 -12.44 20.43 8.42
CA MET A 113 -13.38 20.15 9.52
C MET A 113 -14.24 18.94 9.13
N VAL A 114 -14.10 17.86 9.89
CA VAL A 114 -14.95 16.68 9.73
C VAL A 114 -16.25 16.90 10.48
N ASN A 115 -17.39 16.68 9.81
CA ASN A 115 -18.72 16.79 10.40
C ASN A 115 -18.99 15.67 11.42
N GLU A 116 -20.11 15.77 12.15
CA GLU A 116 -20.56 14.79 13.14
C GLU A 116 -20.50 13.35 12.57
N GLY A 117 -20.01 12.43 13.40
CA GLY A 117 -19.86 11.02 13.01
C GLY A 117 -21.21 10.31 12.84
N THR A 118 -21.29 9.40 11.88
CA THR A 118 -22.48 8.58 11.60
C THR A 118 -22.41 7.25 12.35
N ALA A 119 -23.56 6.70 12.71
CA ALA A 119 -23.63 5.36 13.29
C ALA A 119 -23.11 4.29 12.31
N LEU A 120 -22.26 3.40 12.80
CA LEU A 120 -21.72 2.30 12.01
C LEU A 120 -22.75 1.16 11.90
N SER A 121 -22.88 0.59 10.71
CA SER A 121 -23.81 -0.53 10.46
C SER A 121 -23.36 -1.35 9.26
N ASN A 122 -23.84 -2.60 9.15
CA ASN A 122 -23.56 -3.48 8.01
C ASN A 122 -24.04 -2.88 6.69
N ALA A 123 -25.07 -2.03 6.70
CA ALA A 123 -25.56 -1.36 5.51
C ALA A 123 -24.47 -0.54 4.80
N ILE A 124 -23.50 0.02 5.53
CA ILE A 124 -22.36 0.74 4.93
C ILE A 124 -21.50 -0.22 4.10
N LEU A 125 -21.28 -1.45 4.59
CA LEU A 125 -20.51 -2.48 3.87
C LEU A 125 -21.26 -2.99 2.64
N ASP A 126 -22.56 -3.22 2.76
CA ASP A 126 -23.41 -3.68 1.68
C ASP A 126 -23.53 -2.63 0.56
N ASP A 127 -23.75 -1.36 0.92
CA ASP A 127 -23.78 -0.24 -0.03
C ASP A 127 -22.45 -0.02 -0.72
N ALA A 128 -21.34 -0.17 0.01
CA ALA A 128 -20.00 -0.11 -0.54
C ALA A 128 -19.77 -1.24 -1.55
N PHE A 129 -20.10 -2.48 -1.20
CA PHE A 129 -20.01 -3.63 -2.12
C PHE A 129 -20.83 -3.40 -3.40
N ALA A 130 -22.09 -2.97 -3.27
CA ALA A 130 -22.94 -2.64 -4.42
C ALA A 130 -22.34 -1.52 -5.29
N SER A 131 -21.60 -0.57 -4.70
CA SER A 131 -20.89 0.47 -5.46
C SER A 131 -19.69 -0.10 -6.22
N PHE A 132 -18.93 -1.02 -5.61
CA PHE A 132 -17.84 -1.73 -6.29
C PHE A 132 -18.38 -2.55 -7.48
N GLU A 133 -19.49 -3.30 -7.31
CA GLU A 133 -20.12 -4.03 -8.42
C GLU A 133 -20.45 -3.12 -9.61
N ARG A 134 -21.04 -1.94 -9.36
CA ARG A 134 -21.41 -0.99 -10.42
C ARG A 134 -20.22 -0.42 -11.19
N SER A 135 -19.08 -0.25 -10.55
CA SER A 135 -17.87 0.33 -11.17
C SER A 135 -16.89 -0.71 -11.73
N PHE A 136 -17.16 -1.98 -11.48
CA PHE A 136 -16.28 -3.08 -11.86
C PHE A 136 -16.22 -3.30 -13.38
N ASP A 137 -15.02 -3.42 -13.92
CA ASP A 137 -14.80 -3.84 -15.30
C ASP A 137 -14.89 -5.37 -15.41
N ALA A 138 -16.07 -5.88 -15.74
CA ALA A 138 -16.33 -7.31 -15.81
C ALA A 138 -15.54 -8.04 -16.92
N LYS A 139 -14.91 -7.33 -17.85
CA LYS A 139 -14.09 -7.90 -18.92
C LYS A 139 -12.61 -7.96 -18.55
N ASN A 140 -12.10 -6.86 -18.00
CA ASN A 140 -10.66 -6.68 -17.78
C ASN A 140 -10.27 -6.66 -16.29
N GLY A 141 -11.23 -6.72 -15.38
CA GLY A 141 -10.95 -6.55 -13.95
C GLY A 141 -10.60 -5.09 -13.58
N GLY A 142 -10.55 -4.83 -12.29
CA GLY A 142 -10.33 -3.49 -11.75
C GLY A 142 -11.58 -2.61 -11.84
N PHE A 143 -11.42 -1.33 -11.48
CA PHE A 143 -12.52 -0.39 -11.35
C PHE A 143 -12.29 0.83 -12.24
N GLY A 144 -13.35 1.27 -12.92
CA GLY A 144 -13.30 2.40 -13.84
C GLY A 144 -12.58 2.10 -15.16
N GLY A 145 -12.10 3.15 -15.84
CA GLY A 145 -11.39 3.10 -17.12
C GLY A 145 -9.90 3.36 -16.97
N ALA A 146 -9.23 3.64 -18.10
CA ALA A 146 -7.82 4.01 -18.11
C ALA A 146 -7.59 5.46 -17.62
N PRO A 147 -6.48 5.73 -16.91
CA PRO A 147 -5.49 4.77 -16.40
C PRO A 147 -6.05 3.90 -15.26
N LYS A 148 -5.58 2.66 -15.13
CA LYS A 148 -5.98 1.73 -14.07
C LYS A 148 -4.90 1.58 -13.01
N PHE A 149 -5.29 1.81 -11.74
CA PHE A 149 -4.46 1.57 -10.57
C PHE A 149 -4.81 0.24 -9.89
N PRO A 150 -3.84 -0.44 -9.21
CA PRO A 150 -4.06 -1.77 -8.64
C PRO A 150 -5.16 -1.84 -7.57
N GLN A 151 -5.38 -0.77 -6.80
CA GLN A 151 -6.38 -0.65 -5.72
C GLN A 151 -6.40 -1.85 -4.75
N ALA A 152 -5.22 -2.27 -4.27
CA ALA A 152 -5.06 -3.45 -3.41
C ALA A 152 -5.94 -3.43 -2.16
N MET A 153 -6.16 -2.28 -1.53
CA MET A 153 -7.03 -2.11 -0.37
C MET A 153 -8.50 -2.39 -0.68
N SER A 154 -8.97 -2.03 -1.89
CA SER A 154 -10.33 -2.34 -2.35
C SER A 154 -10.50 -3.83 -2.60
N LEU A 155 -9.48 -4.49 -3.15
CA LEU A 155 -9.47 -5.95 -3.35
C LEU A 155 -9.44 -6.69 -2.00
N GLU A 156 -8.70 -6.19 -1.03
CA GLU A 156 -8.69 -6.73 0.33
C GLU A 156 -10.08 -6.61 0.98
N PHE A 157 -10.76 -5.47 0.83
CA PHE A 157 -12.14 -5.33 1.30
C PHE A 157 -13.07 -6.36 0.65
N LEU A 158 -12.98 -6.57 -0.65
CA LEU A 158 -13.82 -7.56 -1.36
C LEU A 158 -13.52 -8.99 -0.87
N LEU A 159 -12.26 -9.32 -0.64
CA LEU A 159 -11.87 -10.64 -0.14
C LEU A 159 -12.42 -10.88 1.29
N ARG A 160 -12.34 -9.86 2.16
CA ARG A 160 -12.94 -9.90 3.52
C ARG A 160 -14.47 -9.94 3.47
N HIS A 161 -15.09 -9.22 2.55
CA HIS A 161 -16.54 -9.27 2.34
C HIS A 161 -16.98 -10.68 1.92
N HIS A 162 -16.28 -11.30 0.95
CA HIS A 162 -16.51 -12.71 0.59
C HIS A 162 -16.37 -13.65 1.80
N HIS A 163 -15.30 -13.50 2.58
CA HIS A 163 -15.07 -14.33 3.77
C HIS A 163 -16.24 -14.23 4.77
N SER A 164 -16.76 -13.04 5.01
CA SER A 164 -17.80 -12.80 6.01
C SER A 164 -19.22 -13.10 5.53
N THR A 165 -19.51 -12.93 4.23
CA THR A 165 -20.85 -13.05 3.66
C THR A 165 -21.03 -14.28 2.76
N HIS A 166 -19.95 -14.93 2.36
CA HIS A 166 -19.88 -15.96 1.33
C HIS A 166 -20.39 -15.51 -0.07
N ASP A 167 -20.38 -14.19 -0.32
CA ASP A 167 -20.73 -13.67 -1.64
C ASP A 167 -19.64 -14.04 -2.66
N GLN A 168 -19.99 -14.92 -3.61
CA GLN A 168 -19.08 -15.40 -4.64
C GLN A 168 -18.63 -14.30 -5.61
N LYS A 169 -19.48 -13.31 -5.87
CA LYS A 169 -19.12 -12.21 -6.79
C LYS A 169 -17.94 -11.39 -6.28
N ALA A 170 -17.85 -11.16 -4.96
CA ALA A 170 -16.72 -10.45 -4.36
C ALA A 170 -15.40 -11.18 -4.63
N LEU A 171 -15.39 -12.51 -4.49
CA LEU A 171 -14.23 -13.33 -4.84
C LEU A 171 -13.94 -13.32 -6.33
N ASP A 172 -14.97 -13.45 -7.20
CA ASP A 172 -14.81 -13.47 -8.65
C ASP A 172 -14.22 -12.13 -9.18
N MET A 173 -14.69 -11.01 -8.64
CA MET A 173 -14.15 -9.67 -8.95
C MET A 173 -12.69 -9.55 -8.55
N THR A 174 -12.33 -10.03 -7.35
CA THR A 174 -10.96 -10.05 -6.86
C THR A 174 -10.07 -10.92 -7.75
N ARG A 175 -10.47 -12.17 -8.01
CA ARG A 175 -9.71 -13.10 -8.86
C ARG A 175 -9.48 -12.55 -10.24
N LEU A 176 -10.54 -12.08 -10.92
CA LEU A 176 -10.39 -11.52 -12.27
C LEU A 176 -9.40 -10.36 -12.31
N THR A 177 -9.43 -9.49 -11.31
CA THR A 177 -8.52 -8.34 -11.25
C THR A 177 -7.07 -8.79 -11.02
N LEU A 178 -6.84 -9.68 -10.05
CA LEU A 178 -5.52 -10.23 -9.75
C LEU A 178 -4.94 -10.98 -10.97
N ASP A 179 -5.74 -11.83 -11.62
CA ASP A 179 -5.32 -12.57 -12.82
C ASP A 179 -4.91 -11.62 -13.95
N LYS A 180 -5.71 -10.58 -14.21
CA LYS A 180 -5.42 -9.61 -15.28
C LYS A 180 -4.18 -8.78 -15.00
N MET A 181 -3.94 -8.37 -13.77
CA MET A 181 -2.71 -7.69 -13.38
C MET A 181 -1.48 -8.60 -13.52
N ALA A 182 -1.56 -9.85 -13.01
CA ALA A 182 -0.45 -10.81 -13.04
C ALA A 182 -0.10 -11.27 -14.45
N PHE A 183 -1.07 -11.37 -15.35
CA PHE A 183 -0.87 -11.83 -16.71
C PHE A 183 -0.61 -10.71 -17.71
N GLY A 184 -0.89 -9.46 -17.33
CA GLY A 184 -0.60 -8.27 -18.13
C GLY A 184 0.86 -7.82 -18.04
N GLY A 185 1.16 -6.70 -18.69
CA GLY A 185 2.46 -6.04 -18.60
C GLY A 185 2.64 -5.20 -17.33
N MET A 186 1.59 -5.05 -16.51
CA MET A 186 1.68 -4.48 -15.16
C MET A 186 2.65 -5.26 -14.26
N TYR A 187 2.73 -6.57 -14.44
CA TYR A 187 3.66 -7.45 -13.75
C TYR A 187 4.91 -7.67 -14.60
N ASP A 188 6.09 -7.51 -14.01
CA ASP A 188 7.35 -7.82 -14.68
C ASP A 188 7.53 -9.34 -14.79
N GLN A 189 7.24 -9.89 -15.96
CA GLN A 189 7.21 -11.33 -16.22
C GLN A 189 8.57 -12.02 -16.07
N LEU A 190 9.69 -11.28 -16.06
CA LEU A 190 11.04 -11.82 -15.89
C LEU A 190 11.59 -11.61 -14.47
N GLY A 191 11.49 -10.40 -13.96
CA GLY A 191 12.14 -10.02 -12.70
C GLY A 191 11.22 -10.00 -11.49
N GLY A 192 9.92 -10.16 -11.68
CA GLY A 192 8.93 -10.02 -10.64
C GLY A 192 8.67 -8.57 -10.22
N GLY A 193 7.68 -8.39 -9.37
CA GLY A 193 7.23 -7.09 -8.92
C GLY A 193 6.34 -6.37 -9.92
N PHE A 194 5.55 -5.43 -9.40
CA PHE A 194 4.56 -4.69 -10.16
C PHE A 194 5.01 -3.27 -10.46
N HIS A 195 4.70 -2.82 -11.66
CA HIS A 195 4.73 -1.42 -12.05
C HIS A 195 3.58 -0.65 -11.40
N ARG A 196 3.68 0.68 -11.39
CA ARG A 196 2.81 1.56 -10.60
C ARG A 196 1.34 1.54 -11.02
N TYR A 197 1.05 1.67 -12.32
CA TYR A 197 -0.30 1.63 -12.87
C TYR A 197 -0.28 1.31 -14.36
N SER A 198 -1.44 0.90 -14.91
CA SER A 198 -1.60 0.71 -16.35
C SER A 198 -2.14 1.97 -17.00
N VAL A 199 -1.53 2.41 -18.12
CA VAL A 199 -2.01 3.55 -18.91
C VAL A 199 -3.20 3.17 -19.78
N ASP A 200 -3.44 1.88 -19.99
CA ASP A 200 -4.59 1.33 -20.70
C ASP A 200 -5.60 0.65 -19.74
N ASN A 201 -6.72 0.19 -20.27
CA ASN A 201 -7.75 -0.49 -19.48
C ASN A 201 -7.64 -2.01 -19.45
N VAL A 202 -6.59 -2.60 -20.06
CA VAL A 202 -6.40 -4.05 -20.19
C VAL A 202 -5.17 -4.57 -19.43
N TRP A 203 -4.49 -3.72 -18.68
CA TRP A 203 -3.31 -4.01 -17.85
C TRP A 203 -2.05 -4.37 -18.66
N LEU A 204 -1.97 -3.94 -19.94
CA LEU A 204 -0.86 -4.30 -20.82
C LEU A 204 0.29 -3.28 -20.75
N VAL A 205 0.01 -2.01 -20.96
CA VAL A 205 1.04 -0.97 -21.00
C VAL A 205 1.13 -0.28 -19.65
N PRO A 206 2.18 -0.54 -18.84
CA PRO A 206 2.34 0.12 -17.56
C PRO A 206 3.02 1.49 -17.72
N HIS A 207 2.85 2.35 -16.71
CA HIS A 207 3.89 3.30 -16.36
C HIS A 207 4.96 2.53 -15.59
N PHE A 208 6.18 2.47 -16.13
CA PHE A 208 7.20 1.48 -15.74
C PHE A 208 7.85 1.70 -14.36
N GLU A 209 7.52 2.77 -13.66
CA GLU A 209 7.94 3.00 -12.27
C GLU A 209 7.49 1.86 -11.35
N LYS A 210 8.33 1.45 -10.39
CA LYS A 210 7.97 0.45 -9.37
C LYS A 210 8.10 1.07 -7.98
N MET A 211 6.96 1.13 -7.27
CA MET A 211 6.89 1.70 -5.93
C MET A 211 6.93 0.62 -4.86
N LEU A 212 7.61 0.89 -3.75
CA LEU A 212 7.65 -0.03 -2.61
C LEU A 212 6.26 -0.30 -2.04
N TYR A 213 5.45 0.74 -1.86
CA TYR A 213 4.11 0.62 -1.28
C TYR A 213 3.14 -0.20 -2.13
N ASP A 214 3.23 -0.13 -3.47
CA ASP A 214 2.41 -0.95 -4.36
C ASP A 214 2.79 -2.43 -4.23
N ASN A 215 4.09 -2.72 -4.29
CA ASN A 215 4.60 -4.08 -4.19
C ASN A 215 4.33 -4.70 -2.81
N ALA A 216 4.36 -3.91 -1.72
CA ALA A 216 4.00 -4.36 -0.39
C ALA A 216 2.53 -4.80 -0.30
N GLN A 217 1.62 -3.94 -0.76
CA GLN A 217 0.18 -4.19 -0.70
C GLN A 217 -0.23 -5.31 -1.66
N LEU A 218 0.36 -5.34 -2.87
CA LEU A 218 0.09 -6.39 -3.84
C LEU A 218 0.61 -7.75 -3.38
N ALA A 219 1.81 -7.84 -2.82
CA ALA A 219 2.30 -9.10 -2.24
C ALA A 219 1.33 -9.65 -1.18
N ARG A 220 0.81 -8.79 -0.28
CA ARG A 220 -0.17 -9.19 0.75
C ARG A 220 -1.48 -9.70 0.14
N ILE A 221 -2.09 -8.97 -0.80
CA ILE A 221 -3.37 -9.40 -1.37
C ILE A 221 -3.24 -10.69 -2.17
N TYR A 222 -2.10 -10.92 -2.87
CA TYR A 222 -1.85 -12.20 -3.53
C TYR A 222 -1.66 -13.35 -2.52
N LEU A 223 -1.00 -13.11 -1.39
CA LEU A 223 -0.91 -14.11 -0.29
C LEU A 223 -2.29 -14.44 0.28
N HIS A 224 -3.11 -13.44 0.56
CA HIS A 224 -4.47 -13.63 1.07
C HIS A 224 -5.36 -14.35 0.05
N ALA A 225 -5.27 -14.00 -1.24
CA ALA A 225 -5.96 -14.71 -2.30
C ALA A 225 -5.49 -16.18 -2.41
N PHE A 226 -4.20 -16.46 -2.21
CA PHE A 226 -3.70 -17.83 -2.12
C PHE A 226 -4.31 -18.58 -0.92
N GLN A 227 -4.36 -17.97 0.27
CA GLN A 227 -4.96 -18.59 1.44
C GLN A 227 -6.45 -18.94 1.22
N VAL A 228 -7.20 -18.06 0.54
CA VAL A 228 -8.64 -18.27 0.26
C VAL A 228 -8.89 -19.31 -0.83
N THR A 229 -8.07 -19.31 -1.88
CA THR A 229 -8.34 -20.11 -3.08
C THR A 229 -7.49 -21.35 -3.22
N GLY A 230 -6.34 -21.41 -2.57
CA GLY A 230 -5.33 -22.44 -2.77
C GLY A 230 -4.62 -22.37 -4.14
N ASP A 231 -4.85 -21.32 -4.94
CA ASP A 231 -4.30 -21.20 -6.28
C ASP A 231 -2.78 -20.96 -6.24
N PRO A 232 -1.95 -21.87 -6.74
CA PRO A 232 -0.49 -21.75 -6.68
C PRO A 232 0.06 -20.57 -7.48
N GLU A 233 -0.70 -20.04 -8.43
CA GLU A 233 -0.29 -18.87 -9.20
C GLU A 233 -0.21 -17.63 -8.30
N TYR A 234 -1.17 -17.43 -7.38
CA TYR A 234 -1.12 -16.31 -6.43
C TYR A 234 0.07 -16.42 -5.47
N ARG A 235 0.38 -17.65 -5.02
CA ARG A 235 1.60 -17.90 -4.25
C ARG A 235 2.86 -17.50 -5.02
N ARG A 236 2.95 -17.91 -6.29
CA ARG A 236 4.09 -17.60 -7.17
C ARG A 236 4.27 -16.09 -7.33
N ILE A 237 3.20 -15.36 -7.66
CA ILE A 237 3.24 -13.90 -7.86
C ILE A 237 3.66 -13.17 -6.57
N ALA A 238 3.12 -13.56 -5.42
CA ALA A 238 3.54 -12.99 -4.13
C ALA A 238 5.03 -13.24 -3.84
N THR A 239 5.48 -14.48 -4.06
CA THR A 239 6.88 -14.88 -3.87
C THR A 239 7.83 -14.09 -4.78
N GLU A 240 7.57 -14.06 -6.09
CA GLU A 240 8.40 -13.35 -7.07
C GLU A 240 8.40 -11.82 -6.81
N THR A 241 7.28 -11.25 -6.31
CA THR A 241 7.21 -9.84 -5.92
C THR A 241 8.08 -9.52 -4.71
N LEU A 242 8.04 -10.36 -3.67
CA LEU A 242 8.90 -10.20 -2.50
C LEU A 242 10.37 -10.44 -2.83
N ASP A 243 10.67 -11.41 -3.69
CA ASP A 243 12.04 -11.68 -4.16
C ASP A 243 12.60 -10.53 -5.02
N TYR A 244 11.76 -9.85 -5.80
CA TYR A 244 12.13 -8.59 -6.45
C TYR A 244 12.54 -7.53 -5.41
N VAL A 245 11.76 -7.31 -4.36
CA VAL A 245 12.08 -6.34 -3.30
C VAL A 245 13.38 -6.70 -2.60
N LEU A 246 13.61 -7.98 -2.31
CA LEU A 246 14.87 -8.46 -1.73
C LEU A 246 16.07 -8.16 -2.61
N ARG A 247 15.95 -8.38 -3.91
CA ARG A 247 17.03 -8.23 -4.88
C ARG A 247 17.33 -6.78 -5.22
N GLU A 248 16.28 -5.97 -5.44
CA GLU A 248 16.44 -4.63 -6.04
C GLU A 248 16.23 -3.49 -5.04
N MET A 249 15.39 -3.68 -4.02
CA MET A 249 14.90 -2.59 -3.17
C MET A 249 15.43 -2.65 -1.72
N THR A 250 16.34 -3.57 -1.40
CA THR A 250 16.80 -3.76 -0.02
C THR A 250 18.13 -3.05 0.24
N ASN A 251 18.14 -2.22 1.28
CA ASN A 251 19.35 -1.62 1.83
C ASN A 251 20.12 -2.65 2.68
N PRO A 252 21.46 -2.70 2.63
CA PRO A 252 22.25 -3.60 3.46
C PRO A 252 21.98 -3.49 4.98
N SER A 253 21.54 -2.30 5.45
CA SER A 253 21.19 -2.08 6.86
C SER A 253 19.82 -2.64 7.25
N GLY A 254 18.97 -3.07 6.31
CA GLY A 254 17.66 -3.68 6.54
C GLY A 254 16.45 -2.83 6.17
N GLY A 255 16.61 -1.56 5.80
CA GLY A 255 15.54 -0.74 5.24
C GLY A 255 15.26 -1.11 3.78
N PHE A 256 14.08 -0.76 3.29
CA PHE A 256 13.71 -0.88 1.87
C PHE A 256 13.65 0.50 1.23
N TYR A 257 14.23 0.61 0.04
CA TYR A 257 14.23 1.82 -0.78
C TYR A 257 12.84 2.15 -1.31
N SER A 258 12.59 3.43 -1.66
CA SER A 258 11.23 3.92 -1.96
C SER A 258 10.74 3.52 -3.34
N SER A 259 11.55 3.67 -4.39
CA SER A 259 11.09 3.44 -5.76
C SER A 259 12.23 3.12 -6.72
N GLN A 260 11.84 2.57 -7.87
CA GLN A 260 12.66 2.42 -9.06
C GLN A 260 12.00 3.20 -10.19
N ASP A 261 12.77 4.05 -10.89
CA ASP A 261 12.30 4.92 -11.96
C ASP A 261 11.68 4.15 -13.14
N ALA A 262 10.82 4.83 -13.90
CA ALA A 262 10.27 4.31 -15.15
C ALA A 262 11.32 4.32 -16.28
N ASP A 263 12.25 5.28 -16.24
CA ASP A 263 13.20 5.57 -17.31
C ASP A 263 14.54 4.89 -17.11
N SER A 264 15.11 4.45 -18.22
CA SER A 264 16.51 4.06 -18.32
C SER A 264 17.12 4.77 -19.53
N GLU A 265 18.27 5.44 -19.32
CA GLU A 265 18.95 6.22 -20.36
C GLU A 265 18.04 7.25 -21.05
N GLY A 266 17.08 7.83 -20.32
CA GLY A 266 16.14 8.84 -20.80
C GLY A 266 14.98 8.33 -21.64
N GLU A 267 14.75 7.01 -21.68
CA GLU A 267 13.62 6.38 -22.37
C GLU A 267 12.79 5.55 -21.39
N GLU A 268 11.46 5.82 -21.34
CA GLU A 268 10.54 5.07 -20.48
C GLU A 268 10.44 3.59 -20.93
N GLY A 269 10.55 2.67 -19.98
CA GLY A 269 10.41 1.24 -20.23
C GLY A 269 11.59 0.55 -20.93
N LYS A 270 12.63 1.27 -21.33
CA LYS A 270 13.77 0.74 -22.11
C LYS A 270 14.41 -0.50 -21.50
N PHE A 271 14.53 -0.54 -20.18
CA PHE A 271 15.09 -1.69 -19.46
C PHE A 271 14.21 -2.94 -19.59
N PHE A 272 12.87 -2.78 -19.66
CA PHE A 272 11.91 -3.87 -19.53
C PHE A 272 11.44 -4.45 -20.87
N VAL A 273 11.49 -3.67 -21.95
CA VAL A 273 10.93 -4.07 -23.25
C VAL A 273 11.92 -4.81 -24.15
N TRP A 274 11.39 -5.58 -25.10
CA TRP A 274 12.17 -6.47 -25.96
C TRP A 274 11.77 -6.33 -27.43
N SER A 275 12.74 -6.32 -28.33
CA SER A 275 12.46 -6.57 -29.74
C SER A 275 12.35 -8.09 -30.00
N GLU A 276 11.55 -8.48 -30.99
CA GLU A 276 11.48 -9.89 -31.41
C GLU A 276 12.87 -10.47 -31.73
N ARG A 277 13.73 -9.68 -32.40
CA ARG A 277 15.08 -10.09 -32.76
C ARG A 277 15.97 -10.37 -31.55
N GLU A 278 15.94 -9.54 -30.50
CA GLU A 278 16.72 -9.81 -29.27
C GLU A 278 16.33 -11.17 -28.67
N ILE A 279 15.02 -11.48 -28.66
CA ILE A 279 14.52 -12.77 -28.16
C ILE A 279 14.99 -13.91 -29.03
N ASP A 280 14.92 -13.77 -30.36
CA ASP A 280 15.41 -14.80 -31.29
C ASP A 280 16.92 -15.06 -31.16
N ASP A 281 17.71 -14.00 -31.08
CA ASP A 281 19.18 -14.10 -30.92
C ASP A 281 19.56 -14.75 -29.56
N LEU A 282 18.80 -14.50 -28.48
CA LEU A 282 19.08 -15.06 -27.17
C LEU A 282 18.56 -16.49 -27.01
N LEU A 283 17.37 -16.82 -27.54
CA LEU A 283 16.72 -18.10 -27.27
C LEU A 283 16.91 -19.16 -28.36
N GLY A 284 17.22 -18.76 -29.59
CA GLY A 284 17.40 -19.70 -30.71
C GLY A 284 16.12 -20.51 -30.95
N ASP A 285 16.24 -21.84 -30.93
CA ASP A 285 15.14 -22.77 -31.22
C ASP A 285 13.95 -22.62 -30.23
N ASP A 286 14.21 -22.18 -29.02
CA ASP A 286 13.18 -22.00 -27.98
C ASP A 286 12.35 -20.73 -28.19
N SER A 287 12.79 -19.80 -29.05
CA SER A 287 12.19 -18.47 -29.20
C SER A 287 10.74 -18.51 -29.66
N ASN A 288 10.37 -19.44 -30.54
CA ASN A 288 9.01 -19.54 -31.06
C ASN A 288 7.99 -19.89 -29.98
N ALA A 289 8.33 -20.82 -29.08
CA ALA A 289 7.47 -21.19 -27.96
C ALA A 289 7.34 -20.06 -26.96
N PHE A 290 8.45 -19.39 -26.65
CA PHE A 290 8.48 -18.23 -25.77
C PHE A 290 7.64 -17.07 -26.34
N LYS A 291 7.84 -16.69 -27.58
CA LYS A 291 7.11 -15.62 -28.28
C LYS A 291 5.60 -15.91 -28.31
N PHE A 292 5.22 -17.16 -28.58
CA PHE A 292 3.80 -17.55 -28.54
C PHE A 292 3.21 -17.42 -27.13
N PHE A 293 3.95 -17.84 -26.11
CA PHE A 293 3.46 -17.80 -24.73
C PHE A 293 3.33 -16.37 -24.20
N PHE A 294 4.33 -15.51 -24.45
CA PHE A 294 4.40 -14.13 -23.97
C PHE A 294 3.87 -13.07 -24.96
N ASP A 295 3.18 -13.51 -26.02
CA ASP A 295 2.54 -12.63 -27.01
C ASP A 295 3.51 -11.66 -27.71
N VAL A 296 4.72 -12.10 -27.98
CA VAL A 296 5.74 -11.33 -28.69
C VAL A 296 5.49 -11.34 -30.18
N SER A 297 5.50 -10.16 -30.78
CA SER A 297 5.32 -9.97 -32.23
C SER A 297 6.40 -9.07 -32.84
N LYS A 298 6.54 -9.14 -34.17
CA LYS A 298 7.49 -8.32 -34.92
C LYS A 298 7.19 -6.82 -34.79
N ASP A 299 5.91 -6.46 -34.82
CA ASP A 299 5.49 -5.04 -34.78
C ASP A 299 5.50 -4.50 -33.35
N GLY A 300 5.57 -5.39 -32.34
CA GLY A 300 5.53 -5.03 -30.93
C GLY A 300 4.16 -4.59 -30.45
N ASN A 301 4.04 -4.39 -29.15
CA ASN A 301 2.86 -3.85 -28.48
C ASN A 301 3.12 -2.53 -27.76
N PHE A 302 4.35 -2.02 -27.82
CA PHE A 302 4.78 -0.75 -27.24
C PHE A 302 5.96 -0.17 -28.05
N GLU A 303 5.75 0.92 -28.78
CA GLU A 303 6.77 1.66 -29.56
C GLU A 303 7.69 0.80 -30.43
N GLY A 304 7.12 -0.22 -31.07
CA GLY A 304 7.86 -1.17 -31.94
C GLY A 304 8.65 -2.23 -31.16
N LYS A 305 8.49 -2.31 -29.85
CA LYS A 305 9.02 -3.35 -28.96
C LYS A 305 7.89 -4.08 -28.24
N ASN A 306 8.22 -5.09 -27.46
CA ASN A 306 7.25 -5.92 -26.74
C ASN A 306 7.41 -5.79 -25.23
N ILE A 307 6.32 -5.43 -24.57
CA ILE A 307 6.09 -5.69 -23.17
C ILE A 307 5.65 -7.15 -23.08
N LEU A 308 6.31 -7.95 -22.25
CA LEU A 308 5.96 -9.34 -22.04
C LEU A 308 4.65 -9.43 -21.24
N ASN A 309 3.71 -10.22 -21.73
CA ASN A 309 2.42 -10.49 -21.07
C ASN A 309 2.01 -11.94 -21.34
N ARG A 310 1.10 -12.49 -20.53
CA ARG A 310 0.71 -13.90 -20.56
C ARG A 310 -0.79 -14.07 -20.90
N PRO A 311 -1.20 -13.91 -22.15
CA PRO A 311 -2.61 -14.10 -22.53
C PRO A 311 -3.07 -15.57 -22.50
N ARG A 312 -2.16 -16.51 -22.27
CA ARG A 312 -2.40 -17.96 -22.33
C ARG A 312 -1.91 -18.65 -21.06
N THR A 313 -2.63 -19.68 -20.63
CA THR A 313 -2.12 -20.62 -19.64
C THR A 313 -1.11 -21.58 -20.27
N ILE A 314 -0.27 -22.23 -19.43
CA ILE A 314 0.67 -23.26 -19.91
C ILE A 314 -0.07 -24.35 -20.68
N ASP A 315 -1.21 -24.85 -20.16
CA ASP A 315 -1.98 -25.93 -20.81
C ASP A 315 -2.53 -25.51 -22.17
N SER A 316 -3.04 -24.28 -22.29
CA SER A 316 -3.58 -23.77 -23.54
C SER A 316 -2.48 -23.56 -24.58
N ALA A 317 -1.32 -23.06 -24.17
CA ALA A 317 -0.17 -22.86 -25.04
C ALA A 317 0.46 -24.20 -25.44
N ALA A 318 0.61 -25.14 -24.53
CA ALA A 318 1.11 -26.49 -24.76
C ALA A 318 0.25 -27.24 -25.81
N SER A 319 -1.08 -27.16 -25.64
CA SER A 319 -2.03 -27.75 -26.60
C SER A 319 -1.88 -27.14 -28.00
N ALA A 320 -1.76 -25.81 -28.09
CA ALA A 320 -1.60 -25.12 -29.38
C ALA A 320 -0.28 -25.44 -30.07
N LEU A 321 0.82 -25.53 -29.30
CA LEU A 321 2.17 -25.83 -29.79
C LEU A 321 2.42 -27.33 -29.98
N LYS A 322 1.53 -28.20 -29.49
CA LYS A 322 1.68 -29.66 -29.48
C LYS A 322 2.93 -30.12 -28.72
N ILE A 323 3.18 -29.51 -27.57
CA ILE A 323 4.26 -29.82 -26.64
C ILE A 323 3.58 -30.30 -25.33
N GLU A 324 4.20 -31.22 -24.60
CA GLU A 324 3.71 -31.61 -23.29
C GLU A 324 3.76 -30.43 -22.29
N PRO A 325 2.74 -30.20 -21.44
CA PRO A 325 2.68 -29.04 -20.54
C PRO A 325 3.93 -28.88 -19.66
N PHE A 326 4.46 -29.97 -19.12
CA PHE A 326 5.68 -29.95 -18.29
C PHE A 326 6.92 -29.55 -19.10
N GLU A 327 7.01 -30.00 -20.35
CA GLU A 327 8.12 -29.69 -21.27
C GLU A 327 8.08 -28.20 -21.65
N LEU A 328 6.88 -27.67 -21.96
CA LEU A 328 6.69 -26.24 -22.22
C LEU A 328 7.04 -25.41 -21.00
N PHE A 329 6.55 -25.79 -19.80
CA PHE A 329 6.87 -25.10 -18.57
C PHE A 329 8.39 -25.01 -18.33
N SER A 330 9.10 -26.12 -18.48
CA SER A 330 10.55 -26.16 -18.30
C SER A 330 11.29 -25.29 -19.32
N LEU A 331 10.82 -25.28 -20.57
CA LEU A 331 11.36 -24.43 -21.64
C LEU A 331 11.15 -22.94 -21.28
N ILE A 332 9.94 -22.57 -20.87
CA ILE A 332 9.60 -21.17 -20.52
C ILE A 332 10.45 -20.69 -19.34
N GLU A 333 10.59 -21.47 -18.26
CA GLU A 333 11.40 -21.07 -17.11
C GLU A 333 12.89 -20.93 -17.47
N ASN A 334 13.45 -21.82 -18.28
CA ASN A 334 14.82 -21.68 -18.80
C ASN A 334 14.98 -20.42 -19.68
N ALA A 335 14.01 -20.15 -20.54
CA ALA A 335 14.02 -18.96 -21.40
C ALA A 335 13.89 -17.67 -20.58
N LYS A 336 13.02 -17.62 -19.56
CA LYS A 336 12.92 -16.50 -18.62
C LYS A 336 14.27 -16.20 -17.98
N GLN A 337 14.97 -17.22 -17.47
CA GLN A 337 16.28 -17.03 -16.82
C GLN A 337 17.32 -16.45 -17.80
N ARG A 338 17.39 -16.96 -19.03
CA ARG A 338 18.32 -16.44 -20.07
C ARG A 338 18.05 -14.97 -20.40
N LEU A 339 16.78 -14.61 -20.57
CA LEU A 339 16.39 -13.22 -20.82
C LEU A 339 16.61 -12.33 -19.59
N PHE A 340 16.33 -12.84 -18.40
CA PHE A 340 16.62 -12.11 -17.15
C PHE A 340 18.13 -11.80 -17.05
N ASP A 341 19.01 -12.79 -17.24
CA ASP A 341 20.46 -12.60 -17.18
C ASP A 341 20.95 -11.59 -18.24
N ALA A 342 20.38 -11.63 -19.44
CA ALA A 342 20.69 -10.67 -20.49
C ALA A 342 20.21 -9.25 -20.16
N ARG A 343 19.03 -9.12 -19.53
CA ARG A 343 18.47 -7.83 -19.07
C ARG A 343 19.30 -7.21 -17.95
N GLU A 344 19.82 -8.03 -17.02
CA GLU A 344 20.66 -7.54 -15.91
C GLU A 344 21.96 -6.87 -16.38
N ALA A 345 22.39 -7.13 -17.63
CA ALA A 345 23.52 -6.44 -18.25
C ALA A 345 23.17 -5.05 -18.83
N ARG A 346 21.87 -4.70 -18.93
CA ARG A 346 21.41 -3.37 -19.37
C ARG A 346 21.63 -2.32 -18.29
N VAL A 347 21.59 -1.04 -18.66
CA VAL A 347 21.55 0.05 -17.69
C VAL A 347 20.23 0.00 -16.95
N LYS A 348 20.29 -0.19 -15.64
CA LYS A 348 19.09 -0.24 -14.77
C LYS A 348 18.44 1.13 -14.62
N PRO A 349 17.12 1.19 -14.46
CA PRO A 349 16.45 2.42 -14.03
C PRO A 349 17.02 2.93 -12.71
N HIS A 350 17.02 4.25 -12.53
CA HIS A 350 17.49 4.86 -11.30
C HIS A 350 16.62 4.40 -10.11
N ARG A 351 17.26 4.17 -8.97
CA ARG A 351 16.57 3.81 -7.72
C ARG A 351 16.64 4.98 -6.75
N ASP A 352 15.50 5.42 -6.23
CA ASP A 352 15.51 6.37 -5.12
C ASP A 352 15.80 5.62 -3.82
N GLU A 353 16.95 5.94 -3.24
CA GLU A 353 17.47 5.26 -2.07
C GLU A 353 16.96 5.85 -0.73
N LYS A 354 15.92 6.66 -0.76
CA LYS A 354 15.19 7.04 0.46
C LYS A 354 14.51 5.81 1.07
N VAL A 355 14.54 5.73 2.39
CA VAL A 355 13.80 4.76 3.18
C VAL A 355 12.72 5.54 3.94
N LEU A 356 11.45 5.32 3.60
CA LEU A 356 10.31 5.98 4.23
C LEU A 356 9.69 5.07 5.28
N ALA A 357 9.43 5.58 6.47
CA ALA A 357 8.95 4.78 7.61
C ALA A 357 7.62 4.08 7.30
N SER A 358 6.64 4.82 6.77
CA SER A 358 5.32 4.31 6.40
C SER A 358 5.39 3.15 5.40
N TRP A 359 6.16 3.32 4.30
CA TRP A 359 6.26 2.30 3.26
C TRP A 359 7.03 1.06 3.72
N ASN A 360 8.01 1.25 4.61
CA ASN A 360 8.71 0.15 5.27
C ASN A 360 7.80 -0.61 6.23
N GLY A 361 6.91 0.08 6.94
CA GLY A 361 5.87 -0.56 7.75
C GLY A 361 4.95 -1.47 6.92
N LEU A 362 4.49 -1.00 5.74
CA LEU A 362 3.71 -1.81 4.81
C LEU A 362 4.48 -3.04 4.31
N MET A 363 5.76 -2.87 3.95
CA MET A 363 6.59 -3.98 3.46
C MET A 363 6.98 -4.94 4.59
N LEU A 364 7.20 -4.45 5.81
CA LEU A 364 7.40 -5.28 7.01
C LEU A 364 6.21 -6.23 7.21
N ALA A 365 4.97 -5.71 7.11
CA ALA A 365 3.77 -6.51 7.20
C ALA A 365 3.70 -7.57 6.09
N ALA A 366 4.07 -7.21 4.85
CA ALA A 366 4.08 -8.17 3.73
C ALA A 366 5.07 -9.32 3.93
N PHE A 367 6.28 -9.02 4.41
CA PHE A 367 7.27 -10.06 4.72
C PHE A 367 6.87 -10.92 5.93
N ALA A 368 6.27 -10.31 6.96
CA ALA A 368 5.77 -11.05 8.11
C ALA A 368 4.63 -12.02 7.71
N ASP A 369 3.65 -11.54 6.95
CA ASP A 369 2.56 -12.37 6.43
C ASP A 369 3.10 -13.52 5.55
N ALA A 370 4.08 -13.21 4.67
CA ALA A 370 4.70 -14.24 3.82
C ALA A 370 5.45 -15.30 4.64
N ALA A 371 6.15 -14.90 5.70
CA ALA A 371 6.82 -15.83 6.60
C ALA A 371 5.81 -16.78 7.26
N GLY A 372 4.68 -16.25 7.74
CA GLY A 372 3.62 -17.06 8.35
C GLY A 372 2.91 -17.99 7.37
N VAL A 373 2.50 -17.44 6.21
CA VAL A 373 1.72 -18.19 5.20
C VAL A 373 2.54 -19.25 4.48
N LEU A 374 3.79 -18.93 4.15
CA LEU A 374 4.65 -19.80 3.33
C LEU A 374 5.60 -20.67 4.15
N GLY A 375 5.81 -20.35 5.43
CA GLY A 375 6.75 -21.04 6.30
C GLY A 375 8.22 -20.88 5.86
N ASP A 376 8.57 -19.77 5.20
CA ASP A 376 9.92 -19.52 4.67
C ASP A 376 10.73 -18.61 5.58
N ASP A 377 11.75 -19.17 6.21
CA ASP A 377 12.71 -18.48 7.09
C ASP A 377 13.38 -17.25 6.42
N LYS A 378 13.51 -17.23 5.10
CA LYS A 378 14.07 -16.09 4.36
C LYS A 378 13.23 -14.84 4.61
N TYR A 379 11.91 -14.95 4.54
CA TYR A 379 11.00 -13.83 4.74
C TYR A 379 10.94 -13.42 6.20
N LEU A 380 10.97 -14.38 7.13
CA LEU A 380 11.03 -14.07 8.57
C LEU A 380 12.29 -13.26 8.91
N LYS A 381 13.45 -13.73 8.52
CA LYS A 381 14.73 -13.02 8.76
C LYS A 381 14.76 -11.62 8.13
N THR A 382 14.11 -11.48 6.97
CA THR A 382 13.97 -10.17 6.30
C THR A 382 13.07 -9.23 7.10
N ALA A 383 11.92 -9.71 7.57
CA ALA A 383 11.01 -8.95 8.41
C ALA A 383 11.67 -8.51 9.73
N GLU A 384 12.34 -9.45 10.42
CA GLU A 384 13.07 -9.15 11.66
C GLU A 384 14.18 -8.11 11.43
N LYS A 385 14.95 -8.22 10.34
CA LYS A 385 16.00 -7.27 9.99
C LYS A 385 15.43 -5.89 9.69
N ASN A 386 14.28 -5.81 9.01
CA ASN A 386 13.61 -4.54 8.74
C ASN A 386 13.02 -3.92 10.03
N ALA A 387 12.38 -4.73 10.88
CA ALA A 387 11.90 -4.26 12.18
C ALA A 387 13.04 -3.69 13.03
N GLU A 388 14.19 -4.39 13.08
CA GLU A 388 15.37 -3.89 13.81
C GLU A 388 15.91 -2.59 13.22
N PHE A 389 15.92 -2.45 11.87
CA PHE A 389 16.28 -1.19 11.22
C PHE A 389 15.32 -0.06 11.63
N LEU A 390 14.01 -0.27 11.57
CA LEU A 390 13.01 0.73 11.96
C LEU A 390 13.18 1.14 13.43
N LEU A 391 13.34 0.17 14.33
CA LEU A 391 13.45 0.42 15.78
C LEU A 391 14.81 1.02 16.19
N SER A 392 15.89 0.80 15.43
CA SER A 392 17.22 1.30 15.80
C SER A 392 17.68 2.52 15.01
N LYS A 393 17.12 2.78 13.81
CA LYS A 393 17.56 3.86 12.90
C LYS A 393 16.49 4.92 12.65
N MET A 394 15.21 4.57 12.82
CA MET A 394 14.09 5.46 12.52
C MET A 394 13.39 6.00 13.77
N LEU A 395 13.86 5.67 14.98
CA LEU A 395 13.37 6.24 16.23
C LEU A 395 14.34 7.26 16.79
N THR A 396 13.79 8.33 17.38
CA THR A 396 14.52 9.25 18.26
C THR A 396 14.75 8.61 19.63
N ASP A 397 15.59 9.21 20.47
CA ASP A 397 15.79 8.78 21.86
C ASP A 397 14.49 8.82 22.70
N SER A 398 13.51 9.63 22.31
CA SER A 398 12.17 9.69 22.94
C SER A 398 11.17 8.72 22.34
N GLY A 399 11.56 7.84 21.41
CA GLY A 399 10.69 6.87 20.75
C GLY A 399 9.82 7.44 19.61
N ARG A 400 10.04 8.70 19.21
CA ARG A 400 9.32 9.32 18.09
C ARG A 400 9.91 8.84 16.76
N LEU A 401 9.03 8.60 15.76
CA LEU A 401 9.48 8.20 14.42
C LEU A 401 10.02 9.38 13.61
N PHE A 402 11.07 9.12 12.85
CA PHE A 402 11.46 9.91 11.70
C PHE A 402 10.68 9.48 10.46
N ARG A 403 10.43 10.44 9.55
CA ARG A 403 9.79 10.19 8.25
C ARG A 403 10.69 9.44 7.29
N SER A 404 11.91 9.92 7.09
CA SER A 404 12.82 9.41 6.07
C SER A 404 14.22 9.14 6.60
N TRP A 405 14.88 8.16 5.97
CA TRP A 405 16.31 7.87 6.18
C TRP A 405 17.01 7.73 4.82
N LYS A 406 18.19 8.31 4.70
CA LYS A 406 19.04 8.19 3.51
C LYS A 406 20.50 8.34 3.89
N ALA A 407 21.38 7.49 3.34
CA ALA A 407 22.84 7.59 3.50
C ALA A 407 23.33 7.67 4.96
N GLY A 408 22.66 7.02 5.89
CA GLY A 408 23.06 6.97 7.31
C GLY A 408 22.37 7.99 8.21
N GLU A 409 21.56 8.90 7.68
CA GLU A 409 20.88 9.96 8.40
C GLU A 409 19.35 9.81 8.33
N ALA A 410 18.69 9.83 9.50
CA ALA A 410 17.24 9.93 9.63
C ALA A 410 16.83 11.38 9.82
N LYS A 411 15.75 11.82 9.17
CA LYS A 411 15.30 13.22 9.20
C LYS A 411 13.79 13.35 9.10
N LEU A 412 13.29 14.53 9.45
CA LEU A 412 11.89 14.93 9.49
C LEU A 412 11.08 14.12 10.50
N ASN A 413 10.17 14.79 11.19
CA ASN A 413 9.26 14.12 12.11
C ASN A 413 8.28 13.24 11.33
N GLY A 414 8.04 12.03 11.83
CA GLY A 414 7.05 11.12 11.25
C GLY A 414 5.64 11.70 11.29
N TYR A 415 4.86 11.35 10.26
CA TYR A 415 3.45 11.66 10.12
C TYR A 415 2.58 10.53 10.68
N LEU A 416 1.28 10.72 10.76
CA LEU A 416 0.35 9.72 11.27
C LEU A 416 0.48 8.36 10.56
N ASP A 417 0.62 8.36 9.24
CA ASP A 417 0.77 7.15 8.43
C ASP A 417 2.08 6.40 8.74
N ASP A 418 3.14 7.10 9.13
CA ASP A 418 4.39 6.46 9.56
C ASP A 418 4.17 5.63 10.84
N TYR A 419 3.54 6.22 11.84
CA TYR A 419 3.25 5.51 13.09
C TYR A 419 2.29 4.35 12.90
N ALA A 420 1.19 4.57 12.16
CA ALA A 420 0.16 3.57 11.96
C ALA A 420 0.68 2.36 11.15
N ASN A 421 1.38 2.58 10.05
CA ASN A 421 1.87 1.50 9.20
C ASN A 421 3.06 0.76 9.83
N VAL A 422 3.96 1.44 10.56
CA VAL A 422 5.02 0.75 11.32
C VAL A 422 4.42 -0.09 12.44
N ALA A 423 3.40 0.41 13.15
CA ALA A 423 2.69 -0.37 14.17
C ALA A 423 1.98 -1.60 13.55
N ASP A 424 1.34 -1.46 12.36
CA ASP A 424 0.76 -2.60 11.62
C ASP A 424 1.81 -3.66 11.29
N GLY A 425 2.96 -3.25 10.76
CA GLY A 425 4.07 -4.15 10.45
C GLY A 425 4.62 -4.88 11.68
N LEU A 426 4.80 -4.18 12.79
CA LEU A 426 5.27 -4.77 14.04
C LEU A 426 4.23 -5.74 14.64
N LEU A 427 2.92 -5.42 14.56
CA LEU A 427 1.85 -6.33 14.97
C LEU A 427 1.81 -7.58 14.09
N ALA A 428 1.98 -7.44 12.77
CA ALA A 428 2.08 -8.59 11.87
C ALA A 428 3.26 -9.49 12.24
N LEU A 429 4.44 -8.90 12.51
CA LEU A 429 5.61 -9.65 12.93
C LEU A 429 5.43 -10.30 14.32
N TYR A 430 4.76 -9.62 15.26
CA TYR A 430 4.39 -10.22 16.55
C TYR A 430 3.51 -11.47 16.36
N GLN A 431 2.49 -11.40 15.51
CA GLN A 431 1.57 -12.52 15.25
C GLN A 431 2.27 -13.75 14.68
N VAL A 432 3.39 -13.59 13.96
CA VAL A 432 4.16 -14.69 13.38
C VAL A 432 5.18 -15.26 14.37
N THR A 433 5.81 -14.39 15.17
CA THR A 433 6.94 -14.78 16.02
C THR A 433 6.56 -15.05 17.47
N GLY A 434 5.47 -14.46 17.97
CA GLY A 434 5.16 -14.41 19.39
C GLY A 434 6.15 -13.58 20.23
N ASN A 435 7.07 -12.84 19.59
CA ASN A 435 8.04 -12.03 20.31
C ASN A 435 7.38 -10.76 20.86
N ILE A 436 7.15 -10.73 22.16
CA ILE A 436 6.44 -9.67 22.87
C ILE A 436 7.04 -8.28 22.64
N ARG A 437 8.34 -8.17 22.35
CA ARG A 437 9.03 -6.90 22.05
C ARG A 437 8.37 -6.18 20.87
N TYR A 438 7.93 -6.89 19.84
CA TYR A 438 7.28 -6.27 18.68
C TYR A 438 5.91 -5.72 19.04
N PHE A 439 5.14 -6.44 19.85
CA PHE A 439 3.88 -5.93 20.38
C PHE A 439 4.07 -4.68 21.26
N GLN A 440 5.02 -4.69 22.18
CA GLN A 440 5.33 -3.55 23.05
C GLN A 440 5.69 -2.30 22.25
N ASN A 441 6.53 -2.45 21.21
CA ASN A 441 6.89 -1.32 20.34
C ASN A 441 5.69 -0.83 19.51
N ALA A 442 4.87 -1.73 18.97
CA ALA A 442 3.65 -1.36 18.26
C ALA A 442 2.69 -0.57 19.16
N ARG A 443 2.45 -1.05 20.39
CA ARG A 443 1.61 -0.36 21.39
C ARG A 443 2.17 1.01 21.75
N SER A 444 3.49 1.12 21.95
CA SER A 444 4.14 2.40 22.23
C SER A 444 3.94 3.42 21.11
N LEU A 445 4.06 3.00 19.83
CA LEU A 445 3.78 3.88 18.69
C LEU A 445 2.31 4.31 18.64
N VAL A 446 1.38 3.43 18.99
CA VAL A 446 -0.05 3.74 19.05
C VAL A 446 -0.37 4.72 20.19
N ASP A 447 0.25 4.54 21.35
CA ASP A 447 0.09 5.50 22.47
C ASP A 447 0.65 6.89 22.09
N LEU A 448 1.78 6.97 21.38
CA LEU A 448 2.31 8.22 20.84
C LEU A 448 1.39 8.83 19.76
N MET A 449 0.71 8.01 18.95
CA MET A 449 -0.34 8.51 18.03
C MET A 449 -1.46 9.20 18.80
N LEU A 450 -1.96 8.58 19.85
CA LEU A 450 -3.03 9.13 20.70
C LEU A 450 -2.60 10.42 21.39
N GLU A 451 -1.35 10.51 21.83
CA GLU A 451 -0.81 11.70 22.52
C GLU A 451 -0.61 12.88 21.58
N HIS A 452 -0.08 12.64 20.38
CA HIS A 452 0.43 13.71 19.51
C HIS A 452 -0.46 14.05 18.32
N PHE A 453 -1.32 13.14 17.88
CA PHE A 453 -2.10 13.32 16.65
C PHE A 453 -3.62 13.37 16.88
N TRP A 454 -4.12 12.86 18.00
CA TRP A 454 -5.55 12.82 18.27
C TRP A 454 -6.16 14.22 18.43
N ASP A 455 -7.29 14.46 17.77
CA ASP A 455 -8.09 15.66 17.98
C ASP A 455 -9.05 15.46 19.17
N GLN A 456 -8.78 16.16 20.27
CA GLN A 456 -9.56 16.08 21.51
C GLN A 456 -10.97 16.70 21.39
N GLU A 457 -11.20 17.58 20.41
CA GLU A 457 -12.46 18.30 20.24
C GLU A 457 -13.41 17.57 19.28
N ALA A 458 -12.91 17.20 18.07
CA ALA A 458 -13.73 16.65 17.00
C ALA A 458 -13.51 15.15 16.76
N GLY A 459 -12.52 14.54 17.40
CA GLY A 459 -12.13 13.15 17.15
C GLY A 459 -11.35 12.96 15.84
N GLY A 460 -10.88 11.73 15.60
CA GLY A 460 -9.99 11.41 14.51
C GLY A 460 -8.58 11.97 14.70
N PHE A 461 -7.67 11.64 13.81
CA PHE A 461 -6.27 12.01 13.92
C PHE A 461 -5.93 13.09 12.89
N PHE A 462 -5.19 14.10 13.33
CA PHE A 462 -4.51 15.01 12.42
C PHE A 462 -3.36 14.29 11.70
N TYR A 463 -3.04 14.73 10.51
CA TYR A 463 -1.94 14.15 9.73
C TYR A 463 -0.56 14.45 10.33
N THR A 464 -0.39 15.66 10.89
CA THR A 464 0.83 16.11 11.57
C THR A 464 0.69 16.06 13.09
N SER A 465 1.78 15.83 13.82
CA SER A 465 1.81 15.89 15.28
C SER A 465 1.56 17.32 15.81
N ASN A 466 1.23 17.43 17.10
CA ASN A 466 0.93 18.72 17.74
C ASN A 466 2.17 19.61 17.95
N ASP A 467 3.36 19.06 17.83
CA ASP A 467 4.66 19.73 17.89
C ASP A 467 5.35 19.86 16.50
N HIS A 468 4.59 19.63 15.44
CA HIS A 468 5.09 19.77 14.07
C HIS A 468 5.20 21.26 13.68
N GLU A 469 5.96 21.54 12.61
CA GLU A 469 6.00 22.88 11.98
C GLU A 469 4.59 23.40 11.69
N GLU A 470 4.32 24.66 12.07
CA GLU A 470 3.02 25.27 11.81
C GLU A 470 2.86 25.59 10.32
N LEU A 471 1.85 24.99 9.69
CA LEU A 471 1.41 25.24 8.33
C LEU A 471 0.09 26.03 8.34
N VAL A 472 -0.41 26.41 7.18
CA VAL A 472 -1.66 27.22 7.05
C VAL A 472 -2.89 26.51 7.56
N VAL A 473 -2.90 25.19 7.55
CA VAL A 473 -3.94 24.32 8.08
C VAL A 473 -3.35 23.00 8.57
N ARG A 474 -3.89 22.45 9.64
CA ARG A 474 -3.59 21.10 10.12
C ARG A 474 -4.70 20.17 9.65
N THR A 475 -4.37 19.28 8.70
CA THR A 475 -5.36 18.46 7.99
C THR A 475 -5.63 17.13 8.69
N LYS A 476 -6.80 16.53 8.42
CA LYS A 476 -7.13 15.13 8.70
C LYS A 476 -7.43 14.44 7.38
N ASP A 477 -6.68 13.39 7.07
CA ASP A 477 -6.93 12.58 5.88
C ASP A 477 -7.59 11.27 6.26
N PHE A 478 -8.72 10.95 5.61
CA PHE A 478 -9.46 9.71 5.75
C PHE A 478 -9.50 8.90 4.46
N THR A 479 -9.09 9.51 3.35
CA THR A 479 -9.20 8.89 2.02
C THR A 479 -7.96 8.08 1.71
N ASP A 480 -8.15 6.79 1.48
CA ASP A 480 -7.09 5.95 0.96
C ASP A 480 -6.77 6.35 -0.49
N ASN A 481 -5.49 6.50 -0.77
CA ASN A 481 -4.96 6.77 -2.12
C ASN A 481 -4.18 5.53 -2.60
N ALA A 482 -2.96 5.72 -3.06
CA ALA A 482 -2.06 4.61 -3.36
C ALA A 482 -1.60 3.87 -2.08
N THR A 483 -1.59 4.57 -0.94
CA THR A 483 -1.34 4.02 0.40
C THR A 483 -2.56 4.21 1.30
N PRO A 484 -2.72 3.41 2.36
CA PRO A 484 -3.76 3.62 3.36
C PRO A 484 -3.67 5.02 3.97
N SER A 485 -4.81 5.67 4.21
CA SER A 485 -4.81 6.91 4.99
C SER A 485 -4.33 6.63 6.41
N GLY A 486 -3.67 7.62 7.01
CA GLY A 486 -3.22 7.50 8.40
C GLY A 486 -4.37 7.18 9.36
N ASN A 487 -5.57 7.76 9.16
CA ASN A 487 -6.75 7.49 9.97
C ASN A 487 -7.29 6.06 9.77
N SER A 488 -7.31 5.54 8.53
CA SER A 488 -7.75 4.17 8.26
C SER A 488 -6.81 3.14 8.90
N ALA A 489 -5.51 3.34 8.74
CA ALA A 489 -4.49 2.47 9.33
C ALA A 489 -4.47 2.56 10.87
N ALA A 490 -4.61 3.77 11.43
CA ALA A 490 -4.70 3.97 12.88
C ALA A 490 -5.90 3.25 13.49
N ALA A 491 -7.08 3.33 12.85
CA ALA A 491 -8.27 2.62 13.33
C ALA A 491 -8.06 1.09 13.36
N ASP A 492 -7.39 0.53 12.36
CA ASP A 492 -7.11 -0.92 12.30
C ASP A 492 -6.17 -1.37 13.41
N VAL A 493 -5.03 -0.70 13.58
CA VAL A 493 -4.07 -1.08 14.64
C VAL A 493 -4.65 -0.89 16.05
N LEU A 494 -5.48 0.14 16.26
CA LEU A 494 -6.18 0.37 17.51
C LEU A 494 -7.14 -0.77 17.86
N LEU A 495 -7.94 -1.27 16.90
CA LEU A 495 -8.82 -2.42 17.13
C LEU A 495 -8.03 -3.68 17.48
N ARG A 496 -6.94 -3.95 16.78
CA ARG A 496 -6.09 -5.13 17.05
C ARG A 496 -5.42 -5.06 18.41
N ILE A 497 -4.96 -3.88 18.84
CA ILE A 497 -4.43 -3.70 20.20
C ILE A 497 -5.54 -3.87 21.25
N ALA A 498 -6.74 -3.34 21.01
CA ALA A 498 -7.88 -3.55 21.91
C ALA A 498 -8.17 -5.04 22.11
N MET A 499 -8.16 -5.82 21.04
CA MET A 499 -8.38 -7.27 21.07
C MET A 499 -7.29 -8.03 21.84
N LEU A 500 -6.04 -7.60 21.77
CA LEU A 500 -4.93 -8.24 22.49
C LEU A 500 -4.87 -7.85 23.97
N THR A 501 -5.27 -6.61 24.28
CA THR A 501 -5.14 -6.05 25.66
C THR A 501 -6.42 -6.07 26.45
N GLY A 502 -7.59 -6.15 25.81
CA GLY A 502 -8.90 -5.93 26.47
C GLY A 502 -9.13 -4.49 26.93
N ASP A 503 -8.29 -3.54 26.49
CA ASP A 503 -8.46 -2.13 26.84
C ASP A 503 -9.42 -1.44 25.85
N ASP A 504 -10.67 -1.28 26.27
CA ASP A 504 -11.74 -0.63 25.49
C ASP A 504 -11.41 0.80 25.05
N ARG A 505 -10.41 1.42 25.64
CA ARG A 505 -9.98 2.76 25.28
C ARG A 505 -9.55 2.81 23.80
N TYR A 506 -8.76 1.81 23.36
CA TYR A 506 -8.30 1.73 21.97
C TYR A 506 -9.47 1.52 20.99
N GLU A 507 -10.43 0.64 21.32
CA GLU A 507 -11.62 0.44 20.50
C GLU A 507 -12.44 1.72 20.36
N ARG A 508 -12.64 2.47 21.45
CA ARG A 508 -13.38 3.75 21.41
C ARG A 508 -12.75 4.75 20.44
N PHE A 509 -11.42 4.88 20.41
CA PHE A 509 -10.72 5.75 19.47
C PHE A 509 -10.88 5.27 18.03
N ALA A 510 -10.75 3.97 17.78
CA ALA A 510 -10.95 3.37 16.45
C ALA A 510 -12.36 3.61 15.93
N VAL A 511 -13.38 3.31 16.74
CA VAL A 511 -14.80 3.50 16.39
C VAL A 511 -15.13 4.98 16.16
N ALA A 512 -14.60 5.89 16.98
CA ALA A 512 -14.77 7.33 16.77
C ALA A 512 -14.19 7.76 15.42
N THR A 513 -13.01 7.27 15.05
CA THR A 513 -12.37 7.54 13.76
C THR A 513 -13.20 7.01 12.58
N LEU A 514 -13.67 5.75 12.65
CA LEU A 514 -14.51 5.14 11.62
C LEU A 514 -15.85 5.88 11.44
N ARG A 515 -16.47 6.36 12.53
CA ARG A 515 -17.71 7.14 12.46
C ARG A 515 -17.55 8.44 11.67
N LEU A 516 -16.40 9.09 11.79
CA LEU A 516 -16.09 10.30 11.01
C LEU A 516 -15.92 10.01 9.52
N ALA A 517 -15.34 8.86 9.17
CA ALA A 517 -15.18 8.43 7.78
C ALA A 517 -16.49 7.98 7.12
N ALA A 518 -17.47 7.50 7.89
CA ALA A 518 -18.66 6.80 7.40
C ALA A 518 -19.47 7.59 6.35
N ASN A 519 -19.63 8.91 6.53
CA ASN A 519 -20.33 9.75 5.54
C ASN A 519 -19.60 9.88 4.20
N GLN A 520 -18.28 9.85 4.22
CA GLN A 520 -17.45 9.92 3.01
C GLN A 520 -17.43 8.56 2.32
N ILE A 521 -17.33 7.47 3.08
CA ILE A 521 -17.45 6.08 2.59
C ILE A 521 -18.73 5.90 1.78
N ALA A 522 -19.87 6.38 2.29
CA ALA A 522 -21.16 6.26 1.61
C ALA A 522 -21.20 6.98 0.24
N ARG A 523 -20.37 8.01 0.03
CA ARG A 523 -20.30 8.77 -1.22
C ARG A 523 -19.32 8.22 -2.22
N TYR A 524 -18.17 7.75 -1.75
CA TYR A 524 -17.04 7.31 -2.58
C TYR A 524 -16.30 6.14 -1.92
N PRO A 525 -16.91 4.93 -1.83
CA PRO A 525 -16.32 3.80 -1.10
C PRO A 525 -14.98 3.31 -1.68
N GLN A 526 -14.70 3.54 -2.98
CA GLN A 526 -13.42 3.16 -3.59
C GLN A 526 -12.19 3.84 -2.97
N GLY A 527 -12.37 5.00 -2.35
CA GLY A 527 -11.32 5.70 -1.62
C GLY A 527 -11.20 5.31 -0.14
N PHE A 528 -11.79 4.18 0.30
CA PHE A 528 -11.85 3.79 1.71
C PHE A 528 -11.67 2.28 1.94
N GLY A 529 -10.92 1.60 1.08
CA GLY A 529 -10.74 0.15 1.15
C GLY A 529 -10.19 -0.34 2.49
N ARG A 530 -9.22 0.36 3.07
CA ARG A 530 -8.68 0.02 4.40
C ARG A 530 -9.70 0.29 5.51
N ALA A 531 -10.37 1.44 5.49
CA ALA A 531 -11.41 1.75 6.46
C ALA A 531 -12.59 0.78 6.40
N LEU A 532 -13.02 0.37 5.20
CA LEU A 532 -14.07 -0.65 4.99
C LEU A 532 -13.64 -2.01 5.54
N SER A 533 -12.40 -2.42 5.30
CA SER A 533 -11.83 -3.66 5.86
C SER A 533 -11.84 -3.63 7.38
N THR A 534 -11.43 -2.50 7.98
CA THR A 534 -11.43 -2.28 9.43
C THR A 534 -12.85 -2.26 10.00
N LEU A 535 -13.78 -1.58 9.32
CA LEU A 535 -15.19 -1.54 9.70
C LEU A 535 -15.81 -2.96 9.69
N GLY A 536 -15.48 -3.76 8.66
CA GLY A 536 -15.89 -5.16 8.59
C GLY A 536 -15.38 -5.96 9.78
N SER A 537 -14.12 -5.81 10.17
CA SER A 537 -13.56 -6.46 11.36
C SER A 537 -14.31 -6.09 12.64
N HIS A 538 -14.68 -4.80 12.80
CA HIS A 538 -15.46 -4.35 13.96
C HIS A 538 -16.89 -4.90 13.98
N LEU A 539 -17.59 -4.93 12.82
CA LEU A 539 -19.01 -5.28 12.74
C LEU A 539 -19.26 -6.79 12.67
N TYR A 540 -18.37 -7.57 12.06
CA TYR A 540 -18.52 -9.02 11.92
C TYR A 540 -17.98 -9.82 13.11
N ASN A 541 -17.93 -9.19 14.28
CA ASN A 541 -17.53 -9.84 15.54
C ASN A 541 -16.14 -10.45 15.48
N ALA A 542 -15.15 -9.60 15.41
CA ALA A 542 -13.75 -9.98 15.52
C ALA A 542 -13.49 -10.94 16.71
N GLY A 543 -12.58 -11.87 16.52
CA GLY A 543 -12.19 -12.88 17.52
C GLY A 543 -10.70 -12.81 17.84
N GLU A 544 -10.32 -13.45 18.93
CA GLU A 544 -8.93 -13.61 19.34
C GLU A 544 -8.57 -15.11 19.28
N LEU A 545 -7.40 -15.42 18.75
CA LEU A 545 -6.83 -16.76 18.74
C LEU A 545 -5.52 -16.75 19.53
N ALA A 546 -5.57 -17.23 20.78
CA ALA A 546 -4.39 -17.40 21.60
C ALA A 546 -3.81 -18.80 21.41
N ILE A 547 -2.52 -18.88 21.06
CA ILE A 547 -1.78 -20.13 20.95
C ILE A 547 -0.61 -20.07 21.91
N VAL A 548 -0.57 -21.02 22.85
CA VAL A 548 0.50 -21.15 23.83
C VAL A 548 1.27 -22.45 23.60
N GLY A 549 2.58 -22.42 23.75
CA GLY A 549 3.46 -23.58 23.55
C GLY A 549 4.78 -23.22 22.87
N PRO A 550 5.61 -24.21 22.57
CA PRO A 550 6.89 -23.97 21.90
C PRO A 550 6.74 -23.15 20.63
N ALA A 551 7.70 -22.30 20.36
CA ALA A 551 7.73 -21.51 19.12
C ALA A 551 7.73 -22.42 17.87
N GLY A 552 7.05 -21.99 16.80
CA GLY A 552 6.96 -22.78 15.56
C GLY A 552 6.19 -24.09 15.68
N ASN A 553 5.23 -24.15 16.62
CA ASN A 553 4.40 -25.34 16.79
C ASN A 553 3.34 -25.50 15.68
N GLU A 554 2.85 -26.72 15.50
CA GLU A 554 1.90 -27.08 14.44
C GLU A 554 0.57 -26.29 14.47
N LEU A 555 0.14 -25.80 15.64
CA LEU A 555 -1.09 -25.01 15.75
C LEU A 555 -0.85 -23.58 15.21
N ALA A 556 0.32 -23.02 15.49
CA ALA A 556 0.73 -21.72 14.94
C ALA A 556 0.84 -21.79 13.40
N GLU A 557 1.45 -22.85 12.84
CA GLU A 557 1.51 -23.06 11.39
C GLU A 557 0.11 -23.12 10.76
N VAL A 558 -0.83 -23.85 11.37
CA VAL A 558 -2.22 -23.90 10.88
C VAL A 558 -2.89 -22.54 10.92
N ALA A 559 -2.75 -21.80 12.04
CA ALA A 559 -3.37 -20.50 12.19
C ALA A 559 -2.84 -19.50 11.16
N LEU A 560 -1.52 -19.44 10.96
CA LEU A 560 -0.86 -18.53 10.04
C LEU A 560 -1.12 -18.86 8.56
N ALA A 561 -1.27 -20.15 8.24
CA ALA A 561 -1.62 -20.58 6.88
C ALA A 561 -3.11 -20.37 6.53
N THR A 562 -3.97 -20.13 7.52
CA THR A 562 -5.42 -19.92 7.31
C THR A 562 -5.73 -18.43 7.17
N TYR A 563 -6.63 -18.07 6.23
CA TYR A 563 -7.07 -16.69 6.09
C TYR A 563 -8.00 -16.31 7.25
N LEU A 564 -7.55 -15.47 8.15
CA LEU A 564 -8.25 -15.06 9.37
C LEU A 564 -8.40 -13.52 9.46
N PRO A 565 -9.13 -12.88 8.53
CA PRO A 565 -9.12 -11.43 8.37
C PRO A 565 -9.78 -10.65 9.53
N THR A 566 -10.61 -11.33 10.33
CA THR A 566 -11.31 -10.75 11.50
C THR A 566 -10.83 -11.33 12.83
N THR A 567 -9.77 -12.16 12.82
CA THR A 567 -9.26 -12.79 14.04
C THR A 567 -7.82 -12.33 14.28
N THR A 568 -7.55 -11.78 15.47
CA THR A 568 -6.20 -11.42 15.87
C THR A 568 -5.52 -12.61 16.52
N VAL A 569 -4.38 -13.05 15.97
CA VAL A 569 -3.59 -14.16 16.48
C VAL A 569 -2.59 -13.65 17.52
N ALA A 570 -2.49 -14.33 18.64
CA ALA A 570 -1.48 -14.11 19.67
C ALA A 570 -0.74 -15.43 19.93
N LEU A 571 0.59 -15.40 19.80
CA LEU A 571 1.46 -16.53 20.07
C LEU A 571 2.29 -16.27 21.32
N SER A 572 2.48 -17.26 22.19
CA SER A 572 3.40 -17.17 23.32
C SER A 572 4.03 -18.51 23.66
N SER A 573 5.34 -18.47 23.88
CA SER A 573 6.09 -19.59 24.50
C SER A 573 6.28 -19.41 26.01
N ASP A 574 5.93 -18.23 26.55
CA ASP A 574 6.01 -17.88 27.97
C ASP A 574 4.78 -17.06 28.41
N PRO A 575 3.57 -17.69 28.37
CA PRO A 575 2.31 -16.99 28.59
C PRO A 575 2.20 -16.34 29.97
N ASP A 576 2.87 -16.87 31.01
CA ASP A 576 2.85 -16.30 32.36
C ASP A 576 3.54 -14.91 32.40
N ASN A 577 4.62 -14.72 31.66
CA ASN A 577 5.29 -13.43 31.55
C ASN A 577 4.59 -12.50 30.54
N ASP A 578 4.16 -13.04 29.41
CA ASP A 578 3.53 -12.26 28.34
C ASP A 578 2.14 -11.74 28.72
N ALA A 579 1.44 -12.38 29.69
CA ALA A 579 0.13 -11.96 30.19
C ALA A 579 0.11 -10.53 30.76
N ALA A 580 1.25 -10.02 31.22
CA ALA A 580 1.35 -8.65 31.70
C ALA A 580 1.10 -7.60 30.58
N GLU A 581 1.48 -7.92 29.35
CA GLU A 581 1.31 -7.06 28.18
C GLU A 581 0.08 -7.47 27.33
N VAL A 582 -0.16 -8.79 27.25
CA VAL A 582 -1.26 -9.40 26.49
C VAL A 582 -2.12 -10.26 27.44
N PRO A 583 -3.07 -9.66 28.16
CA PRO A 583 -3.94 -10.34 29.12
C PRO A 583 -4.72 -11.51 28.52
N LEU A 584 -4.78 -11.59 27.20
CA LEU A 584 -5.32 -12.76 26.51
C LEU A 584 -4.62 -14.07 26.92
N PHE A 585 -3.41 -14.04 27.47
CA PHE A 585 -2.69 -15.21 27.99
C PHE A 585 -2.96 -15.49 29.47
N GLU A 586 -3.69 -14.66 30.18
CA GLU A 586 -3.94 -14.82 31.63
C GLU A 586 -4.59 -16.18 31.95
N GLY A 587 -4.00 -16.91 32.91
CA GLY A 587 -4.49 -18.20 33.34
C GLY A 587 -4.29 -19.37 32.38
N ARG A 588 -3.53 -19.19 31.28
CA ARG A 588 -3.29 -20.26 30.29
C ARG A 588 -2.06 -21.12 30.58
N GLY A 589 -1.15 -20.64 31.45
CA GLY A 589 0.02 -21.39 31.97
C GLY A 589 0.96 -21.94 30.90
N ASN A 590 2.16 -22.31 31.31
CA ASN A 590 3.11 -22.99 30.45
C ASN A 590 2.68 -24.43 30.18
N SER A 591 2.74 -24.86 28.92
CA SER A 591 2.39 -26.22 28.49
C SER A 591 3.47 -26.81 27.59
N ASP A 592 3.87 -28.07 27.86
CA ASP A 592 4.78 -28.80 26.98
C ASP A 592 4.16 -29.16 25.63
N LYS A 593 2.83 -29.11 25.54
CA LYS A 593 2.06 -29.33 24.31
C LYS A 593 1.41 -28.02 23.88
N PRO A 594 1.38 -27.73 22.58
CA PRO A 594 0.71 -26.53 22.12
C PRO A 594 -0.81 -26.61 22.42
N LEU A 595 -1.38 -25.46 22.79
CA LEU A 595 -2.80 -25.29 23.06
C LEU A 595 -3.28 -24.06 22.28
N ALA A 596 -4.41 -24.18 21.57
CA ALA A 596 -5.06 -23.04 20.91
C ALA A 596 -6.43 -22.75 21.53
N PHE A 597 -6.68 -21.49 21.81
CA PHE A 597 -7.91 -20.97 22.42
C PHE A 597 -8.53 -19.95 21.46
N LEU A 598 -9.67 -20.28 20.88
CA LEU A 598 -10.46 -19.32 20.13
C LEU A 598 -11.38 -18.57 21.08
N CYS A 599 -11.27 -17.27 21.11
CA CYS A 599 -11.97 -16.41 22.05
C CYS A 599 -12.80 -15.34 21.30
N LYS A 600 -13.80 -14.81 22.01
CA LYS A 600 -14.59 -13.66 21.58
C LYS A 600 -14.83 -12.78 22.79
N ASN A 601 -14.34 -11.55 22.74
CA ASN A 601 -14.37 -10.65 23.88
C ASN A 601 -13.79 -11.32 25.15
N PHE A 602 -12.64 -11.98 25.03
CA PHE A 602 -11.95 -12.73 26.09
C PHE A 602 -12.70 -13.95 26.65
N VAL A 603 -13.89 -14.27 26.11
CA VAL A 603 -14.59 -15.52 26.45
C VAL A 603 -14.15 -16.62 25.48
N CYS A 604 -13.43 -17.60 25.97
CA CYS A 604 -12.76 -18.58 25.14
C CYS A 604 -13.51 -19.92 25.09
N SER A 605 -13.45 -20.58 23.95
CA SER A 605 -13.86 -21.97 23.77
C SER A 605 -12.92 -22.94 24.53
N ARG A 606 -13.32 -24.19 24.61
CA ARG A 606 -12.41 -25.26 25.11
C ARG A 606 -11.16 -25.30 24.22
N PRO A 607 -9.94 -25.34 24.81
CA PRO A 607 -8.72 -25.41 24.02
C PRO A 607 -8.62 -26.68 23.19
N VAL A 608 -7.98 -26.55 22.02
CA VAL A 608 -7.64 -27.66 21.14
C VAL A 608 -6.14 -27.92 21.14
N THR A 609 -5.74 -29.17 20.85
CA THR A 609 -4.36 -29.64 20.99
C THR A 609 -3.78 -30.22 19.70
N SER A 610 -4.55 -30.27 18.62
CA SER A 610 -4.10 -30.81 17.34
C SER A 610 -4.49 -29.93 16.18
N SER A 611 -3.70 -30.00 15.11
CA SER A 611 -3.94 -29.29 13.85
C SER A 611 -5.32 -29.58 13.24
N ALA A 612 -5.83 -30.83 13.39
CA ALA A 612 -7.14 -31.20 12.87
C ALA A 612 -8.27 -30.52 13.65
N GLU A 613 -8.21 -30.58 15.00
CA GLU A 613 -9.20 -29.90 15.86
C GLU A 613 -9.21 -28.38 15.63
N LEU A 614 -8.02 -27.76 15.43
CA LEU A 614 -7.95 -26.34 15.17
C LEU A 614 -8.60 -25.97 13.83
N ARG A 615 -8.35 -26.73 12.75
CA ARG A 615 -9.01 -26.50 11.46
C ARG A 615 -10.54 -26.62 11.57
N GLU A 616 -11.04 -27.64 12.29
CA GLU A 616 -12.48 -27.80 12.53
C GLU A 616 -13.07 -26.62 13.32
N MET A 617 -12.35 -26.15 14.35
CA MET A 617 -12.76 -25.01 15.16
C MET A 617 -12.83 -23.72 14.34
N LEU A 618 -11.82 -23.43 13.54
CA LEU A 618 -11.77 -22.24 12.67
C LEU A 618 -12.89 -22.30 11.62
N ALA A 619 -13.08 -23.43 10.94
CA ALA A 619 -14.16 -23.60 9.96
C ALA A 619 -15.57 -23.52 10.58
N ALA A 620 -15.75 -23.92 11.83
CA ALA A 620 -17.01 -23.77 12.55
C ALA A 620 -17.30 -22.30 12.92
N ASN A 621 -16.26 -21.54 13.27
CA ASN A 621 -16.36 -20.12 13.59
C ASN A 621 -16.79 -19.29 12.36
N GLU A 622 -16.25 -19.61 11.17
CA GLU A 622 -16.65 -18.98 9.91
C GLU A 622 -18.13 -19.18 9.60
N LYS A 623 -18.69 -20.37 9.88
CA LYS A 623 -20.10 -20.68 9.66
C LYS A 623 -21.02 -20.06 10.70
N GLY A 624 -20.54 -19.79 11.91
CA GLY A 624 -21.30 -19.23 13.03
C GLY A 624 -21.46 -17.71 12.98
N SER A 625 -20.71 -17.02 12.16
CA SER A 625 -20.77 -15.55 12.02
C SER A 625 -22.04 -15.05 11.30
N ASN A 626 -22.88 -15.95 10.82
CA ASN A 626 -24.14 -15.64 10.12
C ASN A 626 -25.43 -15.81 10.98
N VAL A 627 -25.32 -15.87 12.32
CA VAL A 627 -26.49 -15.96 13.21
C VAL A 627 -26.61 -14.74 14.10
#